data_dd267c494eda4954cda5712ca7cc8615
#
_entry.id   dd267c494eda4954cda5712ca7cc8615
#
_cell.length_a   1.000
_cell.length_b   1.000
_cell.length_c   1.000
_cell.angle_alpha   90.00
_cell.angle_beta   90.00
_cell.angle_gamma   90.00
#
_symmetry.space_group_name_H-M   'P 1'
#
loop_
_entity.id
_entity.type
_entity.pdbx_description
1 polymer ?
#
loop_
_entity_poly.entity_id
_entity_poly.type
_entity_poly.pdbx_seq_one_letter_code
_entity_poly.pdbx_strand_id
1 'polypeptide(L)'
;MRPRTLITIIIAVLSIGPAHAQTACCGGSTVPCQQTSIRMQREALRDSILNNITGAAVPEYTIDITRCGARGDGKRDCRKAFAKAIAKATEKRGVRIIVPAGTYFIKGPITLASNVTIELMKGATLKFSPDPADYPIVKTSWEGTFIYNYSPMIYGYNLHDVAITGEGTIDGNAMETFATWKSRQSEGQALSRKMNHEERDMEQRRFGEGFWLRPQLIQMYRCERVTLQGVKITNSPFWCVHLLESENIVCRGLRYDAKLVNNDGIDPECSRNILIEDISFDNGDDNIAIKSGRDNDGWRIAKPSENIVIRRCHFKGLHAVVIGSEMSAGVRNVIVEDCDYAGYCKRGLYIKTNPDRGGFVRGIYVSQCHFGEVEDLLHITSRYAGQGLDNNHFSTIEDIYIDGLTCKSASAAALVLQGTKEKPVRNVHLDNIEVGQAKNAISFENVRDIHTGQCFIGGKAGTPTQVSAKDNIFGRDRK
;
A
#
# COMPACT_ATOMS: atom_id res chain seq x y z
N MET A 1 46.81 -32.59 -24.68
CA MET A 1 47.14 -31.49 -23.75
C MET A 1 47.17 -30.20 -24.55
N ARG A 2 46.17 -29.33 -24.34
CA ARG A 2 46.16 -27.96 -24.88
C ARG A 2 45.95 -27.03 -23.69
N PRO A 3 46.69 -25.93 -23.54
CA PRO A 3 46.63 -25.06 -22.38
C PRO A 3 45.35 -24.18 -22.41
N ARG A 4 44.68 -24.07 -21.29
CA ARG A 4 43.57 -23.12 -21.05
C ARG A 4 44.17 -21.75 -20.71
N THR A 5 43.90 -20.78 -21.54
CA THR A 5 44.25 -19.36 -21.30
C THR A 5 43.24 -18.77 -20.31
N LEU A 6 43.71 -18.37 -19.15
CA LEU A 6 42.94 -17.63 -18.15
C LEU A 6 42.93 -16.15 -18.58
N ILE A 7 41.75 -15.62 -18.87
CA ILE A 7 41.56 -14.17 -19.09
C ILE A 7 41.21 -13.56 -17.73
N THR A 8 42.16 -12.84 -17.15
CA THR A 8 41.95 -12.04 -15.95
C THR A 8 41.33 -10.71 -16.38
N ILE A 9 40.07 -10.49 -16.02
CA ILE A 9 39.39 -9.20 -16.19
C ILE A 9 39.76 -8.33 -14.98
N ILE A 10 40.60 -7.31 -15.21
CA ILE A 10 40.88 -6.26 -14.23
C ILE A 10 39.74 -5.26 -14.28
N ILE A 11 38.91 -5.24 -13.21
CA ILE A 11 37.91 -4.19 -12.99
C ILE A 11 38.65 -3.01 -12.36
N ALA A 12 38.88 -1.96 -13.13
CA ALA A 12 39.38 -0.69 -12.62
C ALA A 12 38.22 0.02 -11.90
N VAL A 13 38.29 0.07 -10.57
CA VAL A 13 37.45 0.92 -9.75
C VAL A 13 37.94 2.33 -9.86
N LEU A 14 37.27 3.14 -10.69
CA LEU A 14 37.46 4.60 -10.70
C LEU A 14 36.78 5.18 -9.45
N SER A 15 37.58 5.52 -8.45
CA SER A 15 37.18 6.36 -7.33
C SER A 15 37.02 7.80 -7.83
N ILE A 16 35.78 8.21 -8.08
CA ILE A 16 35.44 9.62 -8.31
C ILE A 16 35.34 10.27 -6.94
N GLY A 17 36.39 10.98 -6.55
CA GLY A 17 36.38 11.89 -5.40
C GLY A 17 35.42 13.05 -5.66
N PRO A 18 34.83 13.69 -4.60
CA PRO A 18 33.91 14.79 -4.77
C PRO A 18 34.65 15.99 -5.38
N ALA A 19 34.29 16.32 -6.63
CA ALA A 19 34.69 17.57 -7.24
C ALA A 19 33.97 18.72 -6.50
N HIS A 20 34.69 19.52 -5.74
CA HIS A 20 34.21 20.79 -5.20
C HIS A 20 34.00 21.77 -6.37
N ALA A 21 32.81 21.80 -6.90
CA ALA A 21 32.37 22.90 -7.74
C ALA A 21 32.09 24.10 -6.81
N GLN A 22 33.03 24.99 -6.69
CA GLN A 22 32.79 26.33 -6.14
C GLN A 22 31.92 27.10 -7.14
N THR A 23 30.62 27.06 -6.95
CA THR A 23 29.70 27.97 -7.63
C THR A 23 29.61 29.24 -6.79
N ALA A 24 30.01 30.37 -7.36
CA ALA A 24 29.85 31.67 -6.78
C ALA A 24 28.35 31.94 -6.51
N CYS A 25 27.95 31.91 -5.26
CA CYS A 25 26.62 32.31 -4.81
C CYS A 25 26.51 33.84 -4.84
N CYS A 26 25.76 34.36 -5.81
CA CYS A 26 25.16 35.69 -5.68
C CYS A 26 24.21 35.68 -4.49
N GLY A 27 24.35 36.62 -3.59
CA GLY A 27 23.56 36.73 -2.35
C GLY A 27 22.06 36.87 -2.60
N GLY A 28 21.35 35.82 -2.29
CA GLY A 28 19.87 35.74 -2.35
C GLY A 28 19.41 34.38 -1.84
N SER A 29 18.77 34.38 -0.69
CA SER A 29 18.00 33.30 -0.03
C SER A 29 18.40 31.85 -0.41
N THR A 30 18.92 31.10 0.55
CA THR A 30 19.30 29.69 0.42
C THR A 30 18.11 28.74 0.19
N VAL A 31 16.88 29.18 0.43
CA VAL A 31 15.64 28.40 0.34
C VAL A 31 15.31 27.94 -1.08
N PRO A 32 15.37 28.75 -2.16
CA PRO A 32 15.05 28.29 -3.51
C PRO A 32 15.99 27.22 -4.06
N CYS A 33 17.28 27.25 -3.65
CA CYS A 33 18.26 26.26 -4.10
C CYS A 33 18.02 24.87 -3.50
N GLN A 34 17.63 24.80 -2.23
CA GLN A 34 17.35 23.55 -1.54
C GLN A 34 16.07 22.88 -2.06
N GLN A 35 15.00 23.64 -2.32
CA GLN A 35 13.75 23.15 -2.89
C GLN A 35 13.95 22.58 -4.30
N THR A 36 14.71 23.29 -5.15
CA THR A 36 15.07 22.78 -6.48
C THR A 36 15.81 21.44 -6.38
N SER A 37 16.73 21.31 -5.41
CA SER A 37 17.46 20.06 -5.17
C SER A 37 16.54 18.91 -4.75
N ILE A 38 15.59 19.13 -3.82
CA ILE A 38 14.63 18.13 -3.36
C ILE A 38 13.72 17.67 -4.51
N ARG A 39 13.22 18.61 -5.30
CA ARG A 39 12.41 18.29 -6.49
C ARG A 39 13.17 17.44 -7.49
N MET A 40 14.40 17.80 -7.82
CA MET A 40 15.26 17.01 -8.73
C MET A 40 15.52 15.60 -8.17
N GLN A 41 15.76 15.47 -6.87
CA GLN A 41 15.93 14.16 -6.21
C GLN A 41 14.68 13.30 -6.32
N ARG A 42 13.49 13.87 -6.08
CA ARG A 42 12.21 13.17 -6.24
C ARG A 42 12.02 12.69 -7.67
N GLU A 43 12.23 13.58 -8.66
CA GLU A 43 12.06 13.25 -10.07
C GLU A 43 13.04 12.15 -10.52
N ALA A 44 14.30 12.25 -10.14
CA ALA A 44 15.30 11.23 -10.44
C ALA A 44 14.96 9.87 -9.78
N LEU A 45 14.51 9.88 -8.53
CA LEU A 45 14.07 8.68 -7.82
C LEU A 45 12.84 8.06 -8.50
N ARG A 46 11.83 8.87 -8.85
CA ARG A 46 10.64 8.42 -9.57
C ARG A 46 11.01 7.74 -10.88
N ASP A 47 11.82 8.40 -11.69
CA ASP A 47 12.21 7.89 -13.00
C ASP A 47 13.04 6.59 -12.86
N SER A 48 13.90 6.53 -11.87
CA SER A 48 14.64 5.30 -11.54
C SER A 48 13.70 4.16 -11.15
N ILE A 49 12.71 4.42 -10.30
CA ILE A 49 11.72 3.41 -9.89
C ILE A 49 10.93 2.93 -11.11
N LEU A 50 10.37 3.84 -11.89
CA LEU A 50 9.54 3.52 -13.05
C LEU A 50 10.29 2.72 -14.12
N ASN A 51 11.57 3.04 -14.35
CA ASN A 51 12.40 2.31 -15.29
C ASN A 51 12.73 0.87 -14.86
N ASN A 52 12.64 0.58 -13.57
CA ASN A 52 12.90 -0.74 -13.01
C ASN A 52 11.64 -1.61 -12.85
N ILE A 53 10.45 -1.05 -13.10
CA ILE A 53 9.20 -1.80 -12.98
C ILE A 53 8.85 -2.45 -14.32
N THR A 54 8.77 -3.77 -14.31
CA THR A 54 8.30 -4.56 -15.44
C THR A 54 7.03 -5.29 -15.03
N GLY A 55 5.91 -4.98 -15.68
CA GLY A 55 4.65 -5.71 -15.46
C GLY A 55 4.73 -7.16 -15.98
N ALA A 56 3.67 -7.93 -15.72
CA ALA A 56 3.57 -9.29 -16.19
C ALA A 56 3.58 -9.38 -17.72
N ALA A 57 4.30 -10.34 -18.26
CA ALA A 57 4.24 -10.67 -19.67
C ALA A 57 2.86 -11.26 -20.02
N VAL A 58 2.29 -10.87 -21.15
CA VAL A 58 1.01 -11.38 -21.62
C VAL A 58 1.25 -12.62 -22.46
N PRO A 59 0.72 -13.81 -22.09
CA PRO A 59 0.89 -15.03 -22.86
C PRO A 59 0.21 -14.97 -24.25
N GLU A 60 0.83 -15.57 -25.25
CA GLU A 60 0.29 -15.64 -26.61
C GLU A 60 -0.90 -16.61 -26.71
N TYR A 61 -0.81 -17.76 -26.03
CA TYR A 61 -1.89 -18.75 -26.05
C TYR A 61 -3.12 -18.25 -25.31
N THR A 62 -4.23 -18.16 -26.01
CA THR A 62 -5.50 -17.64 -25.48
C THR A 62 -6.58 -18.73 -25.46
N ILE A 63 -7.36 -18.77 -24.37
CA ILE A 63 -8.50 -19.67 -24.24
C ILE A 63 -9.72 -18.93 -23.67
N ASP A 64 -10.88 -19.13 -24.27
CA ASP A 64 -12.15 -18.71 -23.69
C ASP A 64 -12.54 -19.68 -22.57
N ILE A 65 -12.85 -19.16 -21.38
CA ILE A 65 -13.15 -19.97 -20.19
C ILE A 65 -14.37 -20.88 -20.38
N THR A 66 -15.31 -20.50 -21.26
CA THR A 66 -16.50 -21.29 -21.57
C THR A 66 -16.13 -22.62 -22.23
N ARG A 67 -15.03 -22.65 -22.99
CA ARG A 67 -14.51 -23.92 -23.59
C ARG A 67 -13.95 -24.87 -22.53
N CYS A 68 -13.70 -24.38 -21.32
CA CYS A 68 -13.32 -25.19 -20.17
C CYS A 68 -14.53 -25.65 -19.34
N GLY A 69 -15.74 -25.22 -19.73
CA GLY A 69 -17.01 -25.61 -19.12
C GLY A 69 -17.57 -24.58 -18.14
N ALA A 70 -17.01 -23.36 -18.09
CA ALA A 70 -17.62 -22.28 -17.32
C ALA A 70 -18.93 -21.81 -17.93
N ARG A 71 -19.86 -21.36 -17.10
CA ARG A 71 -21.11 -20.74 -17.51
C ARG A 71 -21.32 -19.43 -16.75
N GLY A 72 -21.58 -18.38 -17.49
CA GLY A 72 -21.85 -17.05 -16.94
C GLY A 72 -23.29 -16.86 -16.44
N ASP A 73 -23.89 -17.87 -15.81
CA ASP A 73 -25.30 -17.91 -15.37
C ASP A 73 -25.49 -17.50 -13.89
N GLY A 74 -24.40 -17.21 -13.17
CA GLY A 74 -24.40 -16.83 -11.77
C GLY A 74 -24.72 -17.96 -10.77
N LYS A 75 -24.86 -19.19 -11.24
CA LYS A 75 -25.31 -20.33 -10.42
C LYS A 75 -24.35 -21.51 -10.43
N ARG A 76 -23.85 -21.89 -11.61
CA ARG A 76 -22.97 -23.04 -11.78
C ARG A 76 -21.58 -22.71 -11.27
N ASP A 77 -21.03 -23.59 -10.41
CA ASP A 77 -19.63 -23.47 -9.97
C ASP A 77 -18.66 -23.56 -11.16
N CYS A 78 -17.90 -22.50 -11.35
CA CYS A 78 -16.91 -22.38 -12.43
C CYS A 78 -15.46 -22.65 -11.94
N ARG A 79 -15.22 -22.97 -10.67
CA ARG A 79 -13.87 -23.18 -10.12
C ARG A 79 -13.08 -24.23 -10.92
N LYS A 80 -13.73 -25.38 -11.26
CA LYS A 80 -13.06 -26.43 -12.04
C LYS A 80 -12.69 -25.99 -13.46
N ALA A 81 -13.49 -25.09 -14.05
CA ALA A 81 -13.18 -24.54 -15.38
C ALA A 81 -11.94 -23.63 -15.32
N PHE A 82 -11.84 -22.77 -14.28
CA PHE A 82 -10.63 -21.95 -14.05
C PHE A 82 -9.41 -22.84 -13.81
N ALA A 83 -9.50 -23.84 -12.93
CA ALA A 83 -8.39 -24.77 -12.69
C ALA A 83 -7.92 -25.47 -13.99
N LYS A 84 -8.87 -25.91 -14.84
CA LYS A 84 -8.55 -26.51 -16.14
C LYS A 84 -7.88 -25.54 -17.10
N ALA A 85 -8.34 -24.28 -17.14
CA ALA A 85 -7.74 -23.25 -17.98
C ALA A 85 -6.33 -22.87 -17.50
N ILE A 86 -6.16 -22.66 -16.18
CA ILE A 86 -4.88 -22.34 -15.56
C ILE A 86 -3.84 -23.45 -15.78
N ALA A 87 -4.25 -24.73 -15.70
CA ALA A 87 -3.35 -25.86 -15.97
C ALA A 87 -2.72 -25.81 -17.37
N LYS A 88 -3.37 -25.12 -18.35
CA LYS A 88 -2.80 -24.92 -19.69
C LYS A 88 -1.52 -24.07 -19.68
N ALA A 89 -1.28 -23.29 -18.64
CA ALA A 89 -0.07 -22.47 -18.54
C ALA A 89 1.21 -23.33 -18.60
N THR A 90 1.22 -24.49 -17.95
CA THR A 90 2.34 -25.43 -18.00
C THR A 90 2.51 -26.03 -19.40
N GLU A 91 1.43 -26.46 -20.05
CA GLU A 91 1.46 -27.09 -21.38
C GLU A 91 1.85 -26.11 -22.49
N LYS A 92 1.45 -24.85 -22.38
CA LYS A 92 1.54 -23.83 -23.43
C LYS A 92 2.56 -22.72 -23.13
N ARG A 93 3.36 -22.86 -22.08
CA ARG A 93 4.32 -21.84 -21.61
C ARG A 93 3.63 -20.51 -21.25
N GLY A 94 2.40 -20.58 -20.74
CA GLY A 94 1.55 -19.48 -20.37
C GLY A 94 0.16 -19.56 -21.01
N VAL A 95 -0.80 -18.87 -20.39
CA VAL A 95 -2.18 -18.80 -20.88
C VAL A 95 -2.84 -17.46 -20.56
N ARG A 96 -3.50 -16.90 -21.56
CA ARG A 96 -4.44 -15.79 -21.41
C ARG A 96 -5.86 -16.35 -21.42
N ILE A 97 -6.54 -16.24 -20.28
CA ILE A 97 -7.89 -16.77 -20.06
C ILE A 97 -8.89 -15.63 -20.27
N ILE A 98 -9.65 -15.69 -21.34
CA ILE A 98 -10.71 -14.72 -21.63
C ILE A 98 -11.97 -15.14 -20.89
N VAL A 99 -12.55 -14.23 -20.11
CA VAL A 99 -13.81 -14.40 -19.41
C VAL A 99 -14.86 -13.48 -20.07
N PRO A 100 -15.75 -14.00 -20.93
CA PRO A 100 -16.78 -13.21 -21.60
C PRO A 100 -17.80 -12.60 -20.63
N ALA A 101 -18.66 -11.71 -21.13
CA ALA A 101 -19.76 -11.16 -20.34
C ALA A 101 -20.63 -12.26 -19.71
N GLY A 102 -21.02 -12.07 -18.45
CA GLY A 102 -21.80 -13.02 -17.66
C GLY A 102 -21.35 -13.04 -16.20
N THR A 103 -22.12 -13.68 -15.33
CA THR A 103 -21.77 -13.84 -13.91
C THR A 103 -21.27 -15.26 -13.67
N TYR A 104 -20.00 -15.41 -13.33
CA TYR A 104 -19.34 -16.69 -13.07
C TYR A 104 -19.24 -16.90 -11.56
N PHE A 105 -20.04 -17.84 -11.05
CA PHE A 105 -20.00 -18.20 -9.63
C PHE A 105 -18.80 -19.11 -9.36
N ILE A 106 -18.01 -18.75 -8.34
CA ILE A 106 -16.75 -19.44 -7.99
C ILE A 106 -16.88 -20.00 -6.57
N LYS A 107 -17.00 -21.32 -6.48
CA LYS A 107 -17.17 -22.01 -5.19
C LYS A 107 -15.81 -22.31 -4.54
N GLY A 108 -15.16 -21.27 -3.99
CA GLY A 108 -13.84 -21.31 -3.36
C GLY A 108 -12.82 -20.46 -4.08
N PRO A 109 -11.51 -20.64 -3.85
CA PRO A 109 -10.49 -19.78 -4.42
C PRO A 109 -10.21 -20.10 -5.89
N ILE A 110 -9.79 -19.06 -6.64
CA ILE A 110 -9.00 -19.21 -7.85
C ILE A 110 -7.53 -19.20 -7.43
N THR A 111 -6.88 -20.36 -7.45
CA THR A 111 -5.44 -20.48 -7.22
C THR A 111 -4.71 -20.32 -8.55
N LEU A 112 -3.87 -19.28 -8.64
CA LEU A 112 -3.14 -18.91 -9.84
C LEU A 112 -1.90 -19.80 -10.06
N ALA A 113 -1.32 -19.71 -11.24
CA ALA A 113 -0.04 -20.28 -11.61
C ALA A 113 0.82 -19.21 -12.32
N SER A 114 2.12 -19.44 -12.47
CA SER A 114 2.98 -18.55 -13.24
C SER A 114 2.58 -18.49 -14.71
N ASN A 115 2.82 -17.36 -15.36
CA ASN A 115 2.47 -17.09 -16.75
C ASN A 115 0.96 -17.19 -17.05
N VAL A 116 0.14 -16.69 -16.13
CA VAL A 116 -1.33 -16.66 -16.28
C VAL A 116 -1.83 -15.24 -16.32
N THR A 117 -2.59 -14.92 -17.36
CA THR A 117 -3.40 -13.70 -17.43
C THR A 117 -4.89 -14.09 -17.42
N ILE A 118 -5.65 -13.56 -16.48
CA ILE A 118 -7.12 -13.63 -16.48
C ILE A 118 -7.63 -12.28 -16.97
N GLU A 119 -8.31 -12.29 -18.12
CA GLU A 119 -8.87 -11.09 -18.71
C GLU A 119 -10.39 -11.12 -18.64
N LEU A 120 -10.94 -10.21 -17.83
CA LEU A 120 -12.39 -10.07 -17.63
C LEU A 120 -12.93 -9.07 -18.65
N MET A 121 -13.69 -9.56 -19.62
CA MET A 121 -14.34 -8.70 -20.62
C MET A 121 -15.39 -7.82 -19.95
N LYS A 122 -15.73 -6.70 -20.59
CA LYS A 122 -16.81 -5.83 -20.13
C LYS A 122 -18.09 -6.62 -19.89
N GLY A 123 -18.69 -6.47 -18.69
CA GLY A 123 -19.88 -7.24 -18.29
C GLY A 123 -19.58 -8.62 -17.70
N ALA A 124 -18.33 -9.05 -17.64
CA ALA A 124 -17.93 -10.24 -16.88
C ALA A 124 -17.90 -9.95 -15.37
N THR A 125 -18.42 -10.87 -14.57
CA THR A 125 -18.35 -10.81 -13.11
C THR A 125 -17.86 -12.13 -12.54
N LEU A 126 -16.75 -12.12 -11.80
CA LEU A 126 -16.38 -13.24 -10.94
C LEU A 126 -17.08 -13.03 -9.60
N LYS A 127 -18.03 -13.88 -9.25
CA LYS A 127 -18.77 -13.81 -7.97
C LYS A 127 -18.36 -14.98 -7.09
N PHE A 128 -17.72 -14.68 -5.98
CA PHE A 128 -17.18 -15.69 -5.09
C PHE A 128 -18.23 -16.25 -4.11
N SER A 129 -17.99 -17.48 -3.65
CA SER A 129 -18.83 -18.12 -2.64
C SER A 129 -18.70 -17.35 -1.31
N PRO A 130 -19.81 -17.08 -0.62
CA PRO A 130 -19.77 -16.52 0.73
C PRO A 130 -19.52 -17.58 1.81
N ASP A 131 -19.50 -18.87 1.47
CA ASP A 131 -19.34 -19.96 2.41
C ASP A 131 -17.85 -20.19 2.76
N PRO A 132 -17.42 -19.99 4.01
CA PRO A 132 -16.02 -20.20 4.41
C PRO A 132 -15.53 -21.63 4.24
N ALA A 133 -16.44 -22.63 4.29
CA ALA A 133 -16.08 -24.04 4.06
C ALA A 133 -15.54 -24.32 2.65
N ASP A 134 -15.77 -23.41 1.70
CA ASP A 134 -15.24 -23.51 0.34
C ASP A 134 -13.76 -23.08 0.22
N TYR A 135 -13.19 -22.48 1.28
CA TYR A 135 -11.83 -21.93 1.26
C TYR A 135 -10.86 -22.76 2.10
N PRO A 136 -9.86 -23.42 1.48
CA PRO A 136 -8.87 -24.19 2.22
C PRO A 136 -7.98 -23.27 3.07
N ILE A 137 -7.37 -23.86 4.11
CA ILE A 137 -6.38 -23.16 4.93
C ILE A 137 -5.05 -23.13 4.19
N VAL A 138 -4.52 -21.94 3.97
CA VAL A 138 -3.27 -21.70 3.24
C VAL A 138 -2.33 -20.79 4.03
N LYS A 139 -1.09 -20.74 3.61
CA LYS A 139 -0.10 -19.78 4.09
C LYS A 139 -0.48 -18.36 3.69
N THR A 140 -0.56 -17.43 4.64
CA THR A 140 -0.94 -16.05 4.39
C THR A 140 -0.39 -15.13 5.48
N SER A 141 -0.79 -13.87 5.49
CA SER A 141 -0.61 -12.93 6.58
C SER A 141 -1.96 -12.31 6.93
N TRP A 142 -2.15 -11.97 8.20
CA TRP A 142 -3.31 -11.25 8.69
C TRP A 142 -2.88 -10.14 9.64
N GLU A 143 -3.15 -8.89 9.26
CA GLU A 143 -2.67 -7.68 9.93
C GLU A 143 -1.17 -7.73 10.29
N GLY A 144 -0.32 -8.08 9.32
CA GLY A 144 1.13 -8.12 9.47
C GLY A 144 1.70 -9.35 10.20
N THR A 145 0.86 -10.26 10.65
CA THR A 145 1.28 -11.52 11.29
C THR A 145 1.14 -12.68 10.31
N PHE A 146 2.23 -13.42 10.09
CA PHE A 146 2.21 -14.60 9.23
C PHE A 146 1.52 -15.77 9.90
N ILE A 147 0.53 -16.34 9.23
CA ILE A 147 -0.34 -17.41 9.74
C ILE A 147 -0.77 -18.37 8.61
N TYR A 148 -1.37 -19.50 9.00
CA TYR A 148 -2.26 -20.27 8.14
C TYR A 148 -3.69 -19.86 8.42
N ASN A 149 -4.43 -19.47 7.38
CA ASN A 149 -5.83 -19.06 7.48
C ASN A 149 -6.57 -19.39 6.19
N TYR A 150 -7.87 -19.11 6.14
CA TYR A 150 -8.66 -19.23 4.92
C TYR A 150 -7.95 -18.60 3.73
N SER A 151 -7.94 -19.31 2.61
CA SER A 151 -7.38 -18.83 1.35
C SER A 151 -8.02 -17.52 0.94
N PRO A 152 -7.23 -16.53 0.48
CA PRO A 152 -7.76 -15.43 -0.31
C PRO A 152 -8.61 -15.94 -1.48
N MET A 153 -9.56 -15.14 -1.95
CA MET A 153 -10.46 -15.55 -3.02
C MET A 153 -9.74 -15.71 -4.35
N ILE A 154 -8.76 -14.85 -4.63
CA ILE A 154 -7.78 -15.05 -5.70
C ILE A 154 -6.40 -15.10 -5.06
N TYR A 155 -5.70 -16.21 -5.22
CA TYR A 155 -4.46 -16.48 -4.51
C TYR A 155 -3.32 -16.85 -5.46
N GLY A 156 -2.24 -16.05 -5.38
CA GLY A 156 -0.95 -16.34 -6.01
C GLY A 156 0.13 -16.54 -4.95
N TYR A 157 0.90 -17.62 -5.04
CA TYR A 157 1.99 -17.92 -4.10
C TYR A 157 3.23 -18.44 -4.83
N ASN A 158 4.37 -17.75 -4.66
CA ASN A 158 5.65 -18.05 -5.33
C ASN A 158 5.51 -18.10 -6.87
N LEU A 159 4.91 -17.09 -7.47
CA LEU A 159 4.61 -17.04 -8.90
C LEU A 159 5.36 -15.91 -9.59
N HIS A 160 5.43 -15.99 -10.90
CA HIS A 160 5.88 -14.90 -11.75
C HIS A 160 4.97 -14.73 -12.98
N ASP A 161 4.96 -13.53 -13.55
CA ASP A 161 4.16 -13.18 -14.72
C ASP A 161 2.68 -13.51 -14.56
N VAL A 162 2.05 -12.84 -13.58
CA VAL A 162 0.65 -13.04 -13.24
C VAL A 162 -0.13 -11.76 -13.48
N ALA A 163 -1.22 -11.84 -14.23
CA ALA A 163 -2.05 -10.68 -14.50
C ALA A 163 -3.54 -10.95 -14.31
N ILE A 164 -4.26 -9.93 -13.83
CA ILE A 164 -5.72 -9.84 -13.87
C ILE A 164 -6.05 -8.52 -14.55
N THR A 165 -6.70 -8.60 -15.70
CA THR A 165 -6.92 -7.43 -16.56
C THR A 165 -8.36 -7.34 -17.06
N GLY A 166 -8.68 -6.24 -17.77
CA GLY A 166 -9.97 -6.06 -18.45
C GLY A 166 -10.90 -5.09 -17.74
N GLU A 167 -12.18 -5.11 -18.12
CA GLU A 167 -13.19 -4.15 -17.64
C GLU A 167 -14.29 -4.79 -16.78
N GLY A 168 -14.15 -6.08 -16.46
CA GLY A 168 -15.11 -6.82 -15.65
C GLY A 168 -15.03 -6.50 -14.15
N THR A 169 -15.77 -7.29 -13.37
CA THR A 169 -15.93 -7.11 -11.92
C THR A 169 -15.44 -8.32 -11.15
N ILE A 170 -14.75 -8.09 -10.04
CA ILE A 170 -14.41 -9.08 -9.02
C ILE A 170 -15.26 -8.76 -7.79
N ASP A 171 -16.23 -9.65 -7.51
CA ASP A 171 -17.19 -9.51 -6.42
C ASP A 171 -16.91 -10.56 -5.34
N GLY A 172 -16.39 -10.12 -4.21
CA GLY A 172 -16.12 -10.98 -3.06
C GLY A 172 -17.37 -11.52 -2.39
N ASN A 173 -18.57 -10.94 -2.70
CA ASN A 173 -19.85 -11.39 -2.18
C ASN A 173 -19.90 -11.58 -0.65
N ALA A 174 -19.14 -10.76 0.09
CA ALA A 174 -18.85 -10.96 1.51
C ALA A 174 -19.87 -10.33 2.47
N MET A 175 -20.87 -9.59 1.97
CA MET A 175 -21.73 -8.71 2.74
C MET A 175 -22.50 -9.46 3.85
N GLU A 176 -23.10 -10.59 3.56
CA GLU A 176 -23.95 -11.33 4.50
C GLU A 176 -23.19 -12.33 5.38
N THR A 177 -21.91 -12.58 5.08
CA THR A 177 -21.09 -13.58 5.78
C THR A 177 -19.82 -12.98 6.35
N PHE A 178 -18.73 -12.95 5.60
CA PHE A 178 -17.42 -12.50 6.09
C PHE A 178 -17.44 -11.10 6.71
N ALA A 179 -18.22 -10.16 6.18
CA ALA A 179 -18.32 -8.82 6.77
C ALA A 179 -18.85 -8.84 8.22
N THR A 180 -19.72 -9.78 8.55
CA THR A 180 -20.28 -9.94 9.92
C THR A 180 -19.24 -10.44 10.92
N TRP A 181 -18.12 -11.02 10.48
CA TRP A 181 -17.09 -11.57 11.34
C TRP A 181 -16.31 -10.50 12.11
N LYS A 182 -16.38 -9.24 11.68
CA LYS A 182 -15.70 -8.12 12.37
C LYS A 182 -16.00 -8.06 13.86
N SER A 183 -17.26 -8.29 14.25
CA SER A 183 -17.68 -8.29 15.66
C SER A 183 -17.25 -9.52 16.46
N ARG A 184 -16.74 -10.57 15.78
CA ARG A 184 -16.42 -11.89 16.37
C ARG A 184 -14.91 -12.21 16.35
N GLN A 185 -14.11 -11.44 15.62
CA GLN A 185 -12.70 -11.75 15.32
C GLN A 185 -11.72 -11.43 16.47
N SER A 186 -12.16 -10.77 17.56
CA SER A 186 -11.27 -10.22 18.59
C SER A 186 -10.35 -11.26 19.25
N GLU A 187 -10.85 -12.46 19.53
CA GLU A 187 -10.07 -13.55 20.12
C GLU A 187 -9.01 -14.09 19.14
N GLY A 188 -9.40 -14.34 17.88
CA GLY A 188 -8.46 -14.78 16.84
C GLY A 188 -7.38 -13.71 16.56
N GLN A 189 -7.76 -12.44 16.54
CA GLN A 189 -6.84 -11.31 16.40
C GLN A 189 -5.85 -11.24 17.58
N ALA A 190 -6.33 -11.34 18.82
CA ALA A 190 -5.48 -11.33 20.01
C ALA A 190 -4.53 -12.54 20.03
N LEU A 191 -5.02 -13.72 19.67
CA LEU A 191 -4.21 -14.93 19.60
C LEU A 191 -3.12 -14.83 18.53
N SER A 192 -3.44 -14.33 17.33
CA SER A 192 -2.44 -14.17 16.27
C SER A 192 -1.30 -13.23 16.69
N ARG A 193 -1.63 -12.11 17.34
CA ARG A 193 -0.65 -11.17 17.88
C ARG A 193 0.19 -11.78 18.99
N LYS A 194 -0.45 -12.51 19.91
CA LYS A 194 0.25 -13.24 20.97
C LYS A 194 1.25 -14.26 20.42
N MET A 195 0.83 -15.05 19.43
CA MET A 195 1.72 -16.03 18.78
C MET A 195 2.91 -15.37 18.07
N ASN A 196 2.72 -14.18 17.50
CA ASN A 196 3.80 -13.36 16.93
C ASN A 196 4.77 -12.92 18.04
N HIS A 197 4.27 -12.36 19.14
CA HIS A 197 5.10 -11.88 20.26
C HIS A 197 5.88 -13.03 20.93
N GLU A 198 5.28 -14.22 21.02
CA GLU A 198 5.92 -15.42 21.56
C GLU A 198 6.80 -16.14 20.53
N GLU A 199 6.96 -15.59 19.33
CA GLU A 199 7.77 -16.17 18.24
C GLU A 199 7.41 -17.64 17.92
N ARG A 200 6.12 -18.00 18.09
CA ARG A 200 5.65 -19.35 17.79
C ARG A 200 5.96 -19.73 16.34
N ASP A 201 6.32 -20.98 16.11
CA ASP A 201 6.55 -21.50 14.77
C ASP A 201 5.33 -21.33 13.88
N MET A 202 5.57 -21.07 12.58
CA MET A 202 4.52 -20.85 11.58
C MET A 202 3.51 -22.02 11.56
N GLU A 203 3.96 -23.26 11.72
CA GLU A 203 3.09 -24.45 11.68
C GLU A 203 2.11 -24.52 12.86
N GLN A 204 2.39 -23.82 13.96
CA GLN A 204 1.51 -23.70 15.11
C GLN A 204 0.46 -22.62 14.96
N ARG A 205 0.68 -21.65 14.04
CA ARG A 205 -0.18 -20.50 13.81
C ARG A 205 -1.30 -20.82 12.82
N ARG A 206 -2.14 -21.81 13.16
CA ARG A 206 -3.24 -22.27 12.32
C ARG A 206 -4.55 -21.71 12.83
N PHE A 207 -5.19 -20.96 11.94
CA PHE A 207 -6.49 -20.33 12.12
C PHE A 207 -7.51 -20.95 11.15
N GLY A 208 -8.66 -20.35 11.01
CA GLY A 208 -9.77 -20.83 10.20
C GLY A 208 -11.05 -20.85 11.04
N GLU A 209 -11.75 -21.98 11.07
CA GLU A 209 -13.01 -22.10 11.81
C GLU A 209 -12.88 -21.73 13.29
N GLY A 210 -13.83 -20.93 13.78
CA GLY A 210 -13.85 -20.47 15.17
C GLY A 210 -13.06 -19.20 15.46
N PHE A 211 -12.12 -18.77 14.59
CA PHE A 211 -11.27 -17.59 14.82
C PHE A 211 -11.77 -16.32 14.12
N TRP A 212 -12.61 -16.46 13.13
CA TRP A 212 -13.28 -15.35 12.42
C TRP A 212 -12.33 -14.37 11.73
N LEU A 213 -11.12 -14.80 11.39
CA LEU A 213 -10.16 -14.00 10.64
C LEU A 213 -10.51 -14.05 9.15
N ARG A 214 -10.97 -12.93 8.63
CA ARG A 214 -11.46 -12.80 7.26
C ARG A 214 -10.32 -12.91 6.23
N PRO A 215 -10.49 -13.66 5.12
CA PRO A 215 -9.50 -13.71 4.05
C PRO A 215 -9.49 -12.42 3.23
N GLN A 216 -8.39 -12.13 2.54
CA GLN A 216 -8.29 -11.08 1.54
C GLN A 216 -9.06 -11.47 0.26
N LEU A 217 -9.43 -10.50 -0.57
CA LEU A 217 -10.04 -10.79 -1.86
C LEU A 217 -8.98 -11.26 -2.87
N ILE A 218 -7.93 -10.49 -3.07
CA ILE A 218 -6.80 -10.82 -3.95
C ILE A 218 -5.52 -10.76 -3.13
N GLN A 219 -4.75 -11.83 -3.11
CA GLN A 219 -3.42 -11.82 -2.51
C GLN A 219 -2.38 -12.38 -3.47
N MET A 220 -1.33 -11.58 -3.70
CA MET A 220 -0.12 -11.98 -4.39
C MET A 220 1.01 -12.09 -3.36
N TYR A 221 1.38 -13.32 -3.01
CA TYR A 221 2.38 -13.61 -1.99
C TYR A 221 3.63 -14.20 -2.62
N ARG A 222 4.77 -13.49 -2.48
CA ARG A 222 6.04 -13.82 -3.14
C ARG A 222 5.92 -13.96 -4.64
N CYS A 223 5.21 -13.01 -5.25
CA CYS A 223 5.04 -12.97 -6.69
C CYS A 223 5.94 -11.92 -7.33
N GLU A 224 6.41 -12.19 -8.53
CA GLU A 224 7.26 -11.30 -9.32
C GLU A 224 6.57 -10.99 -10.65
N ARG A 225 6.63 -9.73 -11.10
CA ARG A 225 5.95 -9.23 -12.30
C ARG A 225 4.44 -9.52 -12.26
N VAL A 226 3.76 -8.68 -11.49
CA VAL A 226 2.29 -8.74 -11.30
C VAL A 226 1.65 -7.55 -11.99
N THR A 227 0.56 -7.77 -12.72
CA THR A 227 -0.27 -6.70 -13.30
C THR A 227 -1.73 -6.86 -12.90
N LEU A 228 -2.29 -5.83 -12.26
CA LEU A 228 -3.72 -5.70 -11.96
C LEU A 228 -4.23 -4.47 -12.69
N GLN A 229 -5.12 -4.65 -13.69
CA GLN A 229 -5.50 -3.53 -14.55
C GLN A 229 -6.96 -3.50 -14.96
N GLY A 230 -7.62 -2.36 -14.78
CA GLY A 230 -8.92 -2.02 -15.38
C GLY A 230 -10.15 -2.63 -14.72
N VAL A 231 -10.01 -3.66 -13.88
CA VAL A 231 -11.14 -4.36 -13.26
C VAL A 231 -11.80 -3.52 -12.15
N LYS A 232 -13.10 -3.76 -11.93
CA LYS A 232 -13.86 -3.27 -10.78
C LYS A 232 -13.75 -4.26 -9.63
N ILE A 233 -13.55 -3.76 -8.40
CA ILE A 233 -13.44 -4.52 -7.15
C ILE A 233 -14.58 -4.13 -6.23
N THR A 234 -15.30 -5.12 -5.68
CA THR A 234 -16.45 -4.88 -4.79
C THR A 234 -16.62 -5.99 -3.75
N ASN A 235 -17.30 -5.67 -2.65
CA ASN A 235 -17.71 -6.60 -1.59
C ASN A 235 -16.59 -7.51 -1.06
N SER A 236 -15.38 -6.97 -0.84
CA SER A 236 -14.26 -7.73 -0.31
C SER A 236 -14.53 -8.20 1.13
N PRO A 237 -14.11 -9.42 1.51
CA PRO A 237 -14.21 -9.88 2.90
C PRO A 237 -13.35 -9.05 3.87
N PHE A 238 -12.17 -8.64 3.42
CA PHE A 238 -11.15 -7.91 4.18
C PHE A 238 -10.41 -6.97 3.22
N TRP A 239 -9.10 -6.81 3.31
CA TRP A 239 -8.29 -6.04 2.38
C TRP A 239 -8.52 -6.50 0.93
N CYS A 240 -8.72 -5.55 0.02
CA CYS A 240 -9.10 -5.88 -1.35
C CYS A 240 -7.93 -6.47 -2.15
N VAL A 241 -6.79 -5.79 -2.16
CA VAL A 241 -5.58 -6.23 -2.86
C VAL A 241 -4.41 -6.21 -1.89
N HIS A 242 -3.93 -7.39 -1.52
CA HIS A 242 -2.79 -7.57 -0.65
C HIS A 242 -1.57 -8.06 -1.43
N LEU A 243 -0.52 -7.23 -1.48
CA LEU A 243 0.73 -7.50 -2.19
C LEU A 243 1.79 -7.85 -1.14
N LEU A 244 1.99 -9.14 -0.88
CA LEU A 244 2.82 -9.64 0.22
C LEU A 244 4.15 -10.17 -0.28
N GLU A 245 5.28 -9.64 0.21
CA GLU A 245 6.65 -10.02 -0.19
C GLU A 245 6.85 -10.10 -1.72
N SER A 246 6.17 -9.25 -2.49
CA SER A 246 6.13 -9.31 -3.94
C SER A 246 6.85 -8.14 -4.59
N GLU A 247 7.22 -8.26 -5.87
CA GLU A 247 7.98 -7.23 -6.56
C GLU A 247 7.61 -7.06 -8.04
N ASN A 248 7.98 -5.89 -8.60
CA ASN A 248 7.68 -5.51 -9.98
C ASN A 248 6.17 -5.57 -10.28
N ILE A 249 5.44 -4.67 -9.63
CA ILE A 249 3.97 -4.70 -9.60
C ILE A 249 3.41 -3.46 -10.27
N VAL A 250 2.42 -3.66 -11.14
CA VAL A 250 1.64 -2.59 -11.77
C VAL A 250 0.16 -2.74 -11.39
N CYS A 251 -0.38 -1.75 -10.67
CA CYS A 251 -1.81 -1.59 -10.41
C CYS A 251 -2.27 -0.34 -11.16
N ARG A 252 -3.07 -0.51 -12.21
CA ARG A 252 -3.49 0.60 -13.08
C ARG A 252 -4.97 0.56 -13.41
N GLY A 253 -5.64 1.71 -13.38
CA GLY A 253 -7.02 1.85 -13.86
C GLY A 253 -8.04 1.01 -13.12
N LEU A 254 -7.73 0.54 -11.91
CA LEU A 254 -8.67 -0.20 -11.07
C LEU A 254 -9.81 0.72 -10.61
N ARG A 255 -10.97 0.15 -10.37
CA ARG A 255 -12.15 0.87 -9.88
C ARG A 255 -12.70 0.17 -8.66
N TYR A 256 -12.79 0.89 -7.56
CA TYR A 256 -13.28 0.33 -6.31
C TYR A 256 -14.71 0.81 -6.01
N ASP A 257 -15.52 -0.10 -5.50
CA ASP A 257 -16.80 0.13 -4.85
C ASP A 257 -16.89 -0.90 -3.72
N ALA A 258 -15.98 -0.76 -2.73
CA ALA A 258 -15.70 -1.75 -1.72
C ALA A 258 -15.85 -1.12 -0.33
N LYS A 259 -17.11 -0.97 0.15
CA LYS A 259 -17.46 -0.15 1.31
C LYS A 259 -17.60 -0.91 2.62
N LEU A 260 -17.26 -2.20 2.64
CA LEU A 260 -17.31 -2.97 3.87
C LEU A 260 -16.14 -2.60 4.80
N VAL A 261 -16.28 -2.92 6.07
CA VAL A 261 -15.26 -2.61 7.08
C VAL A 261 -13.94 -3.32 6.78
N ASN A 262 -12.81 -2.60 6.90
CA ASN A 262 -11.48 -3.02 6.52
C ASN A 262 -11.35 -3.42 5.03
N ASN A 263 -12.15 -2.80 4.16
CA ASN A 263 -11.93 -2.87 2.74
C ASN A 263 -10.88 -1.84 2.32
N ASP A 264 -9.65 -2.02 2.81
CA ASP A 264 -8.50 -1.30 2.31
C ASP A 264 -8.34 -1.61 0.81
N GLY A 265 -7.95 -0.62 0.00
CA GLY A 265 -7.90 -0.79 -1.45
C GLY A 265 -6.69 -1.61 -1.89
N ILE A 266 -5.48 -1.10 -1.63
CA ILE A 266 -4.22 -1.78 -1.96
C ILE A 266 -3.29 -1.72 -0.76
N ASP A 267 -2.85 -2.88 -0.30
CA ASP A 267 -1.93 -3.07 0.81
C ASP A 267 -0.60 -3.69 0.35
N PRO A 268 0.38 -2.90 -0.07
CA PRO A 268 1.74 -3.38 -0.22
C PRO A 268 2.34 -3.74 1.13
N GLU A 269 2.75 -4.99 1.33
CA GLU A 269 3.38 -5.46 2.56
C GLU A 269 4.70 -6.17 2.25
N CYS A 270 5.83 -5.66 2.76
CA CYS A 270 7.17 -6.20 2.50
C CYS A 270 7.48 -6.32 0.99
N SER A 271 6.97 -5.39 0.19
CA SER A 271 6.97 -5.46 -1.28
C SER A 271 7.67 -4.26 -1.91
N ARG A 272 8.18 -4.41 -3.14
CA ARG A 272 9.00 -3.38 -3.76
C ARG A 272 8.74 -3.21 -5.26
N ASN A 273 9.18 -2.05 -5.80
CA ASN A 273 9.06 -1.68 -7.20
C ASN A 273 7.59 -1.74 -7.66
N ILE A 274 6.78 -0.82 -7.14
CA ILE A 274 5.33 -0.83 -7.30
C ILE A 274 4.87 0.47 -7.95
N LEU A 275 4.09 0.35 -9.01
CA LEU A 275 3.37 1.45 -9.63
C LEU A 275 1.87 1.31 -9.36
N ILE A 276 1.27 2.33 -8.75
CA ILE A 276 -0.17 2.45 -8.51
C ILE A 276 -0.63 3.73 -9.20
N GLU A 277 -1.39 3.61 -10.28
CA GLU A 277 -1.76 4.78 -11.07
C GLU A 277 -3.14 4.71 -11.72
N ASP A 278 -3.73 5.88 -11.96
CA ASP A 278 -5.00 6.03 -12.68
C ASP A 278 -6.16 5.25 -12.03
N ILE A 279 -6.21 5.17 -10.70
CA ILE A 279 -7.17 4.36 -9.94
C ILE A 279 -8.24 5.25 -9.31
N SER A 280 -9.49 4.78 -9.36
CA SER A 280 -10.61 5.41 -8.66
C SER A 280 -11.02 4.54 -7.47
N PHE A 281 -10.84 5.07 -6.27
CA PHE A 281 -11.20 4.41 -5.03
C PHE A 281 -12.56 4.88 -4.50
N ASP A 282 -13.33 3.99 -3.91
CA ASP A 282 -14.49 4.25 -3.03
C ASP A 282 -14.54 3.12 -2.01
N ASN A 283 -13.75 3.27 -0.94
CA ASN A 283 -13.41 2.21 0.00
C ASN A 283 -14.00 2.46 1.40
N GLY A 284 -14.23 1.38 2.14
CA GLY A 284 -14.67 1.41 3.53
C GLY A 284 -13.56 1.66 4.56
N ASP A 285 -12.29 1.65 4.15
CA ASP A 285 -11.12 1.92 5.00
C ASP A 285 -10.03 2.66 4.19
N ASP A 286 -8.73 2.41 4.46
CA ASP A 286 -7.60 3.05 3.80
C ASP A 286 -7.63 2.80 2.27
N ASN A 287 -7.47 3.82 1.42
CA ASN A 287 -7.41 3.57 -0.03
C ASN A 287 -6.11 2.84 -0.42
N ILE A 288 -4.97 3.31 0.10
CA ILE A 288 -3.69 2.63 -0.02
C ILE A 288 -3.06 2.58 1.36
N ALA A 289 -2.68 1.38 1.84
CA ALA A 289 -2.04 1.21 3.13
C ALA A 289 -0.72 0.43 3.00
N ILE A 290 0.40 1.16 3.02
CA ILE A 290 1.74 0.59 2.87
C ILE A 290 2.18 0.01 4.21
N LYS A 291 2.47 -1.29 4.22
CA LYS A 291 2.80 -2.08 5.41
C LYS A 291 4.12 -2.83 5.21
N SER A 292 4.74 -3.30 6.28
CA SER A 292 5.95 -4.15 6.23
C SER A 292 6.07 -5.05 7.46
N GLY A 293 5.01 -5.80 7.73
CA GLY A 293 4.95 -6.76 8.82
C GLY A 293 4.79 -6.13 10.20
N ARG A 294 4.37 -6.96 11.14
CA ARG A 294 4.11 -6.60 12.53
C ARG A 294 5.19 -7.17 13.45
N ASP A 295 5.81 -6.31 14.25
CA ASP A 295 6.64 -6.67 15.40
C ASP A 295 7.69 -7.76 15.05
N ASN A 296 7.77 -8.87 15.78
CA ASN A 296 8.75 -9.94 15.57
C ASN A 296 8.70 -10.51 14.13
N ASP A 297 7.54 -10.66 13.53
CA ASP A 297 7.44 -11.15 12.15
C ASP A 297 8.03 -10.14 11.16
N GLY A 298 7.75 -8.84 11.33
CA GLY A 298 8.34 -7.79 10.51
C GLY A 298 9.85 -7.71 10.68
N TRP A 299 10.35 -7.75 11.92
CA TRP A 299 11.80 -7.71 12.19
C TRP A 299 12.53 -8.92 11.63
N ARG A 300 11.94 -10.11 11.76
CA ARG A 300 12.52 -11.37 11.24
C ARG A 300 12.59 -11.39 9.73
N ILE A 301 11.54 -10.92 9.03
CA ILE A 301 11.54 -10.87 7.57
C ILE A 301 12.48 -9.81 7.03
N ALA A 302 12.62 -8.68 7.75
CA ALA A 302 13.53 -7.58 7.46
C ALA A 302 13.47 -7.07 6.00
N LYS A 303 12.30 -7.18 5.36
CA LYS A 303 12.06 -6.67 4.00
C LYS A 303 11.20 -5.42 4.09
N PRO A 304 11.74 -4.22 3.82
CA PRO A 304 10.94 -3.02 3.78
C PRO A 304 9.98 -3.03 2.58
N SER A 305 8.89 -2.28 2.69
CA SER A 305 8.15 -1.86 1.50
C SER A 305 8.82 -0.63 0.93
N GLU A 306 9.22 -0.69 -0.36
CA GLU A 306 10.08 0.33 -0.95
C GLU A 306 9.88 0.53 -2.45
N ASN A 307 10.31 1.70 -2.94
CA ASN A 307 10.25 2.05 -4.35
C ASN A 307 8.81 1.98 -4.87
N ILE A 308 7.93 2.81 -4.30
CA ILE A 308 6.50 2.84 -4.60
C ILE A 308 6.15 4.19 -5.21
N VAL A 309 5.56 4.18 -6.40
CA VAL A 309 5.01 5.38 -7.05
C VAL A 309 3.49 5.28 -7.09
N ILE A 310 2.83 6.28 -6.51
CA ILE A 310 1.37 6.44 -6.48
C ILE A 310 1.06 7.74 -7.21
N ARG A 311 0.29 7.67 -8.30
CA ARG A 311 0.01 8.87 -9.07
C ARG A 311 -1.33 8.85 -9.81
N ARG A 312 -1.90 10.02 -10.03
CA ARG A 312 -3.18 10.22 -10.73
C ARG A 312 -4.29 9.32 -10.21
N CYS A 313 -4.35 9.20 -8.86
CA CYS A 313 -5.37 8.43 -8.18
C CYS A 313 -6.46 9.36 -7.64
N HIS A 314 -7.72 8.92 -7.76
CA HIS A 314 -8.89 9.58 -7.22
C HIS A 314 -9.36 8.84 -5.97
N PHE A 315 -9.11 9.42 -4.82
CA PHE A 315 -9.39 8.79 -3.53
C PHE A 315 -10.80 9.12 -3.02
N LYS A 316 -11.42 8.13 -2.41
CA LYS A 316 -12.65 8.29 -1.63
C LYS A 316 -12.77 7.12 -0.64
N GLY A 317 -13.07 7.41 0.61
CA GLY A 317 -13.15 6.41 1.68
C GLY A 317 -12.78 7.01 3.03
N LEU A 318 -12.07 6.27 3.88
CA LEU A 318 -11.70 6.74 5.23
C LEU A 318 -10.40 7.56 5.21
N HIS A 319 -9.34 7.03 4.62
CA HIS A 319 -8.03 7.69 4.48
C HIS A 319 -7.51 7.52 3.05
N ALA A 320 -6.73 8.49 2.54
CA ALA A 320 -6.16 8.41 1.20
C ALA A 320 -4.92 7.49 1.17
N VAL A 321 -3.75 7.99 1.57
CA VAL A 321 -2.51 7.21 1.61
C VAL A 321 -2.04 7.06 3.05
N VAL A 322 -1.84 5.81 3.44
CA VAL A 322 -1.45 5.43 4.80
C VAL A 322 -0.13 4.66 4.77
N ILE A 323 0.75 4.93 5.71
CA ILE A 323 1.93 4.11 6.01
C ILE A 323 1.76 3.57 7.43
N GLY A 324 1.74 2.25 7.54
CA GLY A 324 1.50 1.55 8.83
C GLY A 324 0.03 1.13 9.03
N SER A 325 -0.34 0.70 10.29
CA SER A 325 0.53 0.64 11.48
C SER A 325 1.52 -0.52 11.47
N GLU A 326 1.31 -1.55 10.66
CA GLU A 326 2.20 -2.70 10.50
C GLU A 326 3.38 -2.30 9.59
N MET A 327 4.48 -1.76 10.18
CA MET A 327 5.62 -1.26 9.39
C MET A 327 6.98 -1.62 10.02
N SER A 328 7.05 -2.77 10.70
CA SER A 328 8.20 -3.15 11.52
C SER A 328 9.48 -3.45 10.73
N ALA A 329 9.39 -3.86 9.46
CA ALA A 329 10.56 -3.97 8.58
C ALA A 329 10.94 -2.66 7.90
N GLY A 330 10.14 -1.60 8.04
CA GLY A 330 10.38 -0.28 7.49
C GLY A 330 9.70 0.00 6.15
N VAL A 331 9.58 1.29 5.84
CA VAL A 331 9.05 1.81 4.57
C VAL A 331 9.98 2.91 4.05
N ARG A 332 10.32 2.89 2.76
CA ARG A 332 11.14 3.95 2.16
C ARG A 332 10.88 4.16 0.68
N ASN A 333 11.30 5.33 0.18
CA ASN A 333 11.21 5.67 -1.24
C ASN A 333 9.78 5.56 -1.76
N VAL A 334 8.86 6.33 -1.17
CA VAL A 334 7.46 6.41 -1.58
C VAL A 334 7.21 7.78 -2.20
N ILE A 335 6.66 7.80 -3.39
CA ILE A 335 6.29 9.01 -4.11
C ILE A 335 4.77 9.01 -4.33
N VAL A 336 4.10 10.09 -3.91
CA VAL A 336 2.68 10.33 -4.13
C VAL A 336 2.55 11.62 -4.91
N GLU A 337 2.01 11.57 -6.12
CA GLU A 337 1.93 12.76 -6.98
C GLU A 337 0.64 12.82 -7.81
N ASP A 338 0.16 14.02 -8.09
CA ASP A 338 -0.99 14.28 -8.96
C ASP A 338 -2.26 13.51 -8.53
N CYS A 339 -2.56 13.48 -7.24
CA CYS A 339 -3.71 12.77 -6.69
C CYS A 339 -4.76 13.73 -6.13
N ASP A 340 -6.00 13.31 -6.13
CA ASP A 340 -7.10 14.07 -5.53
C ASP A 340 -7.98 13.22 -4.62
N TYR A 341 -8.70 13.88 -3.73
CA TYR A 341 -9.63 13.25 -2.81
C TYR A 341 -11.01 13.92 -2.89
N ALA A 342 -12.04 13.14 -3.19
CA ALA A 342 -13.41 13.61 -3.28
C ALA A 342 -14.16 13.50 -1.93
N GLY A 343 -14.76 14.61 -1.50
CA GLY A 343 -15.59 14.66 -0.29
C GLY A 343 -14.80 14.81 1.00
N TYR A 344 -15.29 14.18 2.09
CA TYR A 344 -14.63 14.18 3.40
C TYR A 344 -13.69 12.99 3.56
N CYS A 345 -12.49 13.26 4.01
CA CYS A 345 -11.45 12.30 4.34
C CYS A 345 -11.03 12.46 5.80
N LYS A 346 -10.90 11.39 6.54
CA LYS A 346 -10.43 11.51 7.92
C LYS A 346 -8.98 11.99 7.96
N ARG A 347 -8.10 11.38 7.14
CA ARG A 347 -6.71 11.84 6.99
C ARG A 347 -6.24 11.73 5.55
N GLY A 348 -5.63 12.78 5.06
CA GLY A 348 -5.08 12.82 3.70
C GLY A 348 -3.84 11.94 3.57
N LEU A 349 -2.71 12.38 4.10
CA LEU A 349 -1.51 11.55 4.28
C LEU A 349 -1.39 11.14 5.76
N TYR A 350 -1.35 9.84 6.02
CA TYR A 350 -1.33 9.32 7.38
C TYR A 350 -0.17 8.34 7.59
N ILE A 351 0.80 8.72 8.42
CA ILE A 351 1.88 7.84 8.90
C ILE A 351 1.57 7.49 10.35
N LYS A 352 1.30 6.21 10.62
CA LYS A 352 0.88 5.74 11.95
C LYS A 352 1.78 4.59 12.42
N THR A 353 2.36 4.77 13.60
CA THR A 353 3.15 3.76 14.28
C THR A 353 3.00 3.89 15.80
N ASN A 354 3.54 2.96 16.56
CA ASN A 354 3.53 2.97 18.02
C ASN A 354 4.86 2.46 18.58
N PRO A 355 5.09 2.58 19.90
CA PRO A 355 6.34 2.16 20.52
C PRO A 355 6.62 0.65 20.53
N ASP A 356 5.68 -0.19 20.11
CA ASP A 356 5.89 -1.64 19.97
C ASP A 356 6.48 -2.02 18.60
N ARG A 357 6.41 -1.12 17.61
CA ARG A 357 6.54 -1.47 16.19
C ARG A 357 7.97 -1.52 15.67
N GLY A 358 8.85 -0.65 16.15
CA GLY A 358 10.20 -0.51 15.58
C GLY A 358 10.18 -0.04 14.12
N GLY A 359 11.19 -0.42 13.36
CA GLY A 359 11.30 -0.09 11.94
C GLY A 359 11.54 1.39 11.66
N PHE A 360 11.27 1.77 10.41
CA PHE A 360 11.49 3.15 9.95
C PHE A 360 10.52 3.55 8.84
N VAL A 361 10.30 4.87 8.71
CA VAL A 361 9.66 5.50 7.55
C VAL A 361 10.56 6.63 7.08
N ARG A 362 11.05 6.59 5.83
CA ARG A 362 11.94 7.62 5.29
C ARG A 362 11.89 7.75 3.78
N GLY A 363 12.26 8.93 3.26
CA GLY A 363 12.25 9.18 1.82
C GLY A 363 10.82 9.15 1.26
N ILE A 364 9.91 9.92 1.90
CA ILE A 364 8.52 10.05 1.48
C ILE A 364 8.35 11.39 0.79
N TYR A 365 7.92 11.36 -0.45
CA TYR A 365 7.73 12.54 -1.28
C TYR A 365 6.26 12.65 -1.69
N VAL A 366 5.63 13.77 -1.37
CA VAL A 366 4.24 14.05 -1.76
C VAL A 366 4.18 15.36 -2.52
N SER A 367 3.52 15.37 -3.67
CA SER A 367 3.42 16.59 -4.47
C SER A 367 2.13 16.65 -5.27
N GLN A 368 1.65 17.89 -5.50
CA GLN A 368 0.50 18.16 -6.35
C GLN A 368 -0.73 17.31 -6.00
N CYS A 369 -1.10 17.29 -4.71
CA CYS A 369 -2.26 16.55 -4.23
C CYS A 369 -3.35 17.50 -3.71
N HIS A 370 -4.62 17.19 -4.02
CA HIS A 370 -5.74 18.07 -3.75
C HIS A 370 -6.81 17.39 -2.90
N PHE A 371 -7.19 18.02 -1.79
CA PHE A 371 -8.16 17.49 -0.84
C PHE A 371 -9.37 18.43 -0.69
N GLY A 372 -10.55 17.86 -0.57
CA GLY A 372 -11.77 18.59 -0.20
C GLY A 372 -11.78 18.92 1.30
N GLU A 373 -12.50 18.13 2.08
CA GLU A 373 -12.64 18.32 3.52
C GLU A 373 -11.96 17.17 4.26
N VAL A 374 -11.15 17.48 5.28
CA VAL A 374 -10.42 16.48 6.06
C VAL A 374 -10.60 16.69 7.58
N GLU A 375 -10.34 15.66 8.38
CA GLU A 375 -10.07 15.83 9.81
C GLU A 375 -8.67 16.43 9.99
N ASP A 376 -7.64 15.73 9.44
CA ASP A 376 -6.26 16.21 9.36
C ASP A 376 -5.72 16.02 7.94
N LEU A 377 -5.03 17.03 7.37
CA LEU A 377 -4.48 16.91 6.02
C LEU A 377 -3.21 16.04 6.00
N LEU A 378 -2.26 16.36 6.87
CA LEU A 378 -1.06 15.57 7.13
C LEU A 378 -1.08 15.13 8.60
N HIS A 379 -1.03 13.83 8.85
CA HIS A 379 -0.98 13.29 10.20
C HIS A 379 0.12 12.25 10.34
N ILE A 380 1.20 12.60 11.03
CA ILE A 380 2.32 11.71 11.34
C ILE A 380 2.31 11.47 12.85
N THR A 381 2.17 10.21 13.28
CA THR A 381 2.12 9.89 14.72
C THR A 381 2.86 8.61 15.07
N SER A 382 3.68 8.68 16.11
CA SER A 382 4.27 7.53 16.81
C SER A 382 3.46 7.10 18.05
N ARG A 383 2.19 7.55 18.16
CA ARG A 383 1.30 7.32 19.31
C ARG A 383 0.04 6.54 18.96
N TYR A 384 0.09 5.79 17.87
CA TYR A 384 -0.97 4.85 17.58
C TYR A 384 -1.07 3.81 18.70
N ALA A 385 -2.24 3.24 18.96
CA ALA A 385 -2.44 2.35 20.10
C ALA A 385 -1.44 1.19 20.10
N GLY A 386 -0.70 1.02 21.21
CA GLY A 386 0.18 -0.13 21.46
C GLY A 386 -0.63 -1.41 21.61
N GLN A 387 0.00 -2.55 21.33
CA GLN A 387 -0.72 -3.82 21.16
C GLN A 387 -0.04 -5.03 21.80
N GLY A 388 0.66 -4.80 22.91
CA GLY A 388 1.04 -5.89 23.79
C GLY A 388 2.52 -6.26 23.87
N LEU A 389 3.41 -5.39 23.37
CA LEU A 389 4.84 -5.44 23.68
C LEU A 389 5.21 -4.47 24.81
N ASP A 390 6.48 -4.29 25.03
CA ASP A 390 7.06 -3.51 26.14
C ASP A 390 7.20 -2.02 25.88
N ASN A 391 6.71 -1.52 24.74
CA ASN A 391 6.83 -0.13 24.28
C ASN A 391 8.29 0.41 24.15
N ASN A 392 9.26 -0.46 23.89
CA ASN A 392 10.67 -0.09 23.73
C ASN A 392 11.19 -0.16 22.28
N HIS A 393 10.30 -0.40 21.33
CA HIS A 393 10.62 -0.54 19.90
C HIS A 393 10.20 0.70 19.12
N PHE A 394 10.87 1.83 19.38
CA PHE A 394 10.55 3.12 18.75
C PHE A 394 10.90 3.15 17.27
N SER A 395 9.95 3.57 16.44
CA SER A 395 10.13 3.74 15.00
C SER A 395 10.91 5.02 14.69
N THR A 396 11.76 4.98 13.66
CA THR A 396 12.38 6.17 13.09
C THR A 396 11.52 6.74 11.98
N ILE A 397 11.11 8.02 12.06
CA ILE A 397 10.35 8.72 11.01
C ILE A 397 11.16 9.96 10.61
N GLU A 398 11.63 9.97 9.36
CA GLU A 398 12.54 11.02 8.87
C GLU A 398 12.45 11.17 7.35
N ASP A 399 13.02 12.25 6.82
CA ASP A 399 13.15 12.52 5.39
C ASP A 399 11.78 12.54 4.68
N ILE A 400 10.89 13.41 5.15
CA ILE A 400 9.53 13.60 4.63
C ILE A 400 9.48 14.93 3.86
N TYR A 401 9.09 14.89 2.61
CA TYR A 401 9.10 16.02 1.70
C TYR A 401 7.72 16.25 1.09
N ILE A 402 7.06 17.33 1.47
CA ILE A 402 5.73 17.71 1.01
C ILE A 402 5.86 19.00 0.18
N ASP A 403 5.48 18.96 -1.08
CA ASP A 403 5.57 20.09 -2.01
C ASP A 403 4.31 20.17 -2.90
N GLY A 404 3.35 20.98 -2.50
CA GLY A 404 2.10 21.18 -3.24
C GLY A 404 0.96 20.32 -2.68
N LEU A 405 0.38 20.75 -1.56
CA LEU A 405 -0.89 20.26 -1.06
C LEU A 405 -1.92 21.38 -1.02
N THR A 406 -3.10 21.13 -1.54
CA THR A 406 -4.25 22.01 -1.34
C THR A 406 -5.35 21.30 -0.58
N CYS A 407 -6.05 22.00 0.30
CA CYS A 407 -7.18 21.49 1.06
C CYS A 407 -8.22 22.58 1.29
N LYS A 408 -9.50 22.25 1.09
CA LYS A 408 -10.59 23.17 1.36
C LYS A 408 -10.70 23.49 2.85
N SER A 409 -10.75 22.43 3.69
CA SER A 409 -10.84 22.61 5.14
C SER A 409 -10.33 21.41 5.94
N ALA A 410 -9.74 21.68 7.12
CA ALA A 410 -9.33 20.69 8.10
C ALA A 410 -10.08 20.91 9.43
N SER A 411 -10.93 19.95 9.81
CA SER A 411 -11.81 20.09 10.97
C SER A 411 -11.08 19.96 12.33
N ALA A 412 -9.92 19.29 12.37
CA ALA A 412 -9.06 19.20 13.53
C ALA A 412 -7.74 19.96 13.35
N ALA A 413 -6.85 19.52 12.48
CA ALA A 413 -5.61 20.24 12.21
C ALA A 413 -5.15 20.09 10.75
N ALA A 414 -4.50 21.12 10.20
CA ALA A 414 -3.90 20.99 8.88
C ALA A 414 -2.68 20.06 8.92
N LEU A 415 -1.74 20.31 9.83
CA LEU A 415 -0.46 19.59 9.92
C LEU A 415 -0.23 19.06 11.34
N VAL A 416 -0.13 17.74 11.49
CA VAL A 416 0.12 17.05 12.76
C VAL A 416 1.39 16.22 12.66
N LEU A 417 2.37 16.49 13.53
CA LEU A 417 3.61 15.71 13.64
C LEU A 417 3.83 15.33 15.11
N GLN A 418 3.78 14.03 15.43
CA GLN A 418 3.87 13.52 16.79
C GLN A 418 4.90 12.38 16.88
N GLY A 419 6.13 12.71 17.25
CA GLY A 419 7.17 11.74 17.58
C GLY A 419 7.13 11.31 19.04
N THR A 420 8.13 10.53 19.45
CA THR A 420 8.42 10.26 20.85
C THR A 420 9.68 11.03 21.30
N LYS A 421 9.94 11.08 22.60
CA LYS A 421 11.17 11.70 23.12
C LYS A 421 12.41 10.94 22.65
N GLU A 422 12.31 9.61 22.57
CA GLU A 422 13.37 8.69 22.17
C GLU A 422 13.66 8.76 20.67
N LYS A 423 12.60 8.93 19.87
CA LYS A 423 12.65 9.03 18.40
C LYS A 423 11.74 10.16 17.91
N PRO A 424 12.23 11.41 17.94
CA PRO A 424 11.51 12.53 17.33
C PRO A 424 11.30 12.33 15.84
N VAL A 425 10.18 12.81 15.31
CA VAL A 425 10.01 12.97 13.85
C VAL A 425 10.98 14.06 13.39
N ARG A 426 11.77 13.79 12.36
CA ARG A 426 12.84 14.70 11.96
C ARG A 426 13.01 14.85 10.45
N ASN A 427 13.67 15.92 10.04
CA ASN A 427 13.94 16.27 8.65
C ASN A 427 12.66 16.24 7.81
N VAL A 428 11.71 17.11 8.15
CA VAL A 428 10.43 17.26 7.45
C VAL A 428 10.40 18.61 6.74
N HIS A 429 10.20 18.56 5.43
CA HIS A 429 10.08 19.73 4.58
C HIS A 429 8.63 19.91 4.13
N LEU A 430 8.06 21.06 4.44
CA LEU A 430 6.67 21.42 4.17
C LEU A 430 6.66 22.68 3.30
N ASP A 431 6.25 22.57 2.07
CA ASP A 431 6.23 23.69 1.15
C ASP A 431 5.01 23.65 0.21
N ASN A 432 4.63 24.81 -0.31
CA ASN A 432 3.51 24.99 -1.22
C ASN A 432 2.22 24.33 -0.70
N ILE A 433 1.92 24.57 0.60
CA ILE A 433 0.72 24.04 1.26
C ILE A 433 -0.30 25.14 1.41
N GLU A 434 -1.50 24.94 0.88
CA GLU A 434 -2.62 25.85 1.02
C GLU A 434 -3.84 25.16 1.62
N VAL A 435 -4.31 25.64 2.77
CA VAL A 435 -5.51 25.15 3.44
C VAL A 435 -6.47 26.31 3.66
N GLY A 436 -7.64 26.26 3.02
CA GLY A 436 -8.62 27.35 3.07
C GLY A 436 -9.08 27.64 4.50
N GLN A 437 -9.32 26.59 5.30
CA GLN A 437 -9.72 26.75 6.70
C GLN A 437 -9.23 25.56 7.55
N ALA A 438 -8.70 25.83 8.75
CA ALA A 438 -8.36 24.80 9.72
C ALA A 438 -8.69 25.25 11.15
N LYS A 439 -9.13 24.28 11.99
CA LYS A 439 -9.33 24.57 13.43
C LYS A 439 -7.98 24.89 14.10
N ASN A 440 -6.95 24.09 13.79
CA ASN A 440 -5.56 24.31 14.18
C ASN A 440 -4.70 24.26 12.93
N ALA A 441 -3.78 25.21 12.78
CA ALA A 441 -2.87 25.21 11.64
C ALA A 441 -1.85 24.08 11.77
N ILE A 442 -1.14 24.00 12.89
CA ILE A 442 -0.07 23.04 13.15
C ILE A 442 -0.16 22.48 14.58
N SER A 443 0.27 21.24 14.74
CA SER A 443 0.33 20.51 16.02
C SER A 443 1.58 19.62 16.01
N PHE A 444 2.71 20.16 16.48
CA PHE A 444 4.01 19.48 16.44
C PHE A 444 4.50 19.13 17.85
N GLU A 445 4.80 17.86 18.09
CA GLU A 445 5.30 17.37 19.37
C GLU A 445 6.45 16.37 19.16
N ASN A 446 7.55 16.53 19.90
CA ASN A 446 8.76 15.73 19.73
C ASN A 446 9.20 15.68 18.26
N VAL A 447 9.55 16.84 17.72
CA VAL A 447 10.00 17.01 16.33
C VAL A 447 11.36 17.70 16.30
N ARG A 448 12.15 17.46 15.24
CA ARG A 448 13.43 18.11 14.97
C ARG A 448 13.56 18.41 13.48
N ASP A 449 14.30 19.48 13.17
CA ASP A 449 14.66 19.82 11.78
C ASP A 449 13.43 19.90 10.87
N ILE A 450 12.46 20.74 11.28
CA ILE A 450 11.23 21.00 10.52
C ILE A 450 11.42 22.28 9.72
N HIS A 451 11.36 22.14 8.41
CA HIS A 451 11.50 23.22 7.44
C HIS A 451 10.13 23.57 6.85
N THR A 452 9.70 24.81 7.02
CA THR A 452 8.45 25.32 6.46
C THR A 452 8.76 26.42 5.45
N GLY A 453 8.34 26.21 4.20
CA GLY A 453 8.39 27.21 3.14
C GLY A 453 7.07 27.97 3.01
N GLN A 454 6.45 27.90 1.85
CA GLN A 454 5.16 28.54 1.58
C GLN A 454 4.00 27.70 2.13
N CYS A 455 3.62 27.93 3.36
CA CYS A 455 2.50 27.25 4.03
C CYS A 455 1.45 28.28 4.44
N PHE A 456 0.32 28.31 3.75
CA PHE A 456 -0.79 29.23 3.99
C PHE A 456 -2.00 28.49 4.52
N ILE A 457 -2.36 28.74 5.78
CA ILE A 457 -3.45 28.05 6.47
C ILE A 457 -4.41 29.06 7.06
N GLY A 458 -5.67 29.00 6.65
CA GLY A 458 -6.75 29.85 7.17
C GLY A 458 -7.22 29.39 8.53
N GLY A 459 -7.46 30.33 9.45
CA GLY A 459 -8.16 30.10 10.72
C GLY A 459 -9.69 30.04 10.52
N LYS A 460 -10.43 29.85 11.64
CA LYS A 460 -11.92 29.70 11.60
C LYS A 460 -12.68 30.84 10.92
N ALA A 461 -12.10 32.01 10.77
CA ALA A 461 -12.80 33.19 10.27
C ALA A 461 -11.93 34.12 9.41
N GLY A 462 -10.85 33.62 8.80
CA GLY A 462 -9.90 34.51 8.14
C GLY A 462 -9.27 33.99 6.87
N THR A 463 -8.73 34.92 6.10
CA THR A 463 -7.86 34.63 4.97
C THR A 463 -6.69 33.76 5.39
N PRO A 464 -6.26 32.77 4.60
CA PRO A 464 -5.06 31.97 4.91
C PRO A 464 -3.84 32.86 5.16
N THR A 465 -3.17 32.61 6.26
CA THR A 465 -1.92 33.31 6.63
C THR A 465 -0.75 32.32 6.59
N GLN A 466 0.44 32.85 6.31
CA GLN A 466 1.63 32.05 6.32
C GLN A 466 1.92 31.54 7.74
N VAL A 467 2.18 30.23 7.88
CA VAL A 467 2.54 29.59 9.13
C VAL A 467 3.93 28.97 9.04
N SER A 468 4.60 28.88 10.18
CA SER A 468 5.93 28.29 10.30
C SER A 468 5.99 27.32 11.49
N ALA A 469 7.05 26.54 11.59
CA ALA A 469 7.26 25.66 12.75
C ALA A 469 7.28 26.40 14.09
N LYS A 470 7.50 27.73 14.09
CA LYS A 470 7.47 28.59 15.28
C LYS A 470 6.03 28.84 15.80
N ASP A 471 5.01 28.63 14.96
CA ASP A 471 3.60 28.82 15.31
C ASP A 471 2.98 27.58 15.98
N ASN A 472 3.83 26.64 16.40
CA ASN A 472 3.42 25.41 17.05
C ASN A 472 2.63 25.67 18.35
N ILE A 473 1.41 25.10 18.42
CA ILE A 473 0.52 25.28 19.56
C ILE A 473 0.97 24.57 20.83
N PHE A 474 1.75 23.47 20.73
CA PHE A 474 2.25 22.72 21.88
C PHE A 474 3.38 23.41 22.66
N GLY A 475 3.94 24.50 22.15
CA GLY A 475 4.94 25.30 22.86
C GLY A 475 4.38 26.40 23.76
N ARG A 476 3.08 26.73 23.66
CA ARG A 476 2.48 27.90 24.30
C ARG A 476 1.84 27.65 25.69
N ASP A 477 1.47 26.41 25.97
CA ASP A 477 0.73 26.05 27.20
C ASP A 477 1.61 25.52 28.35
N ARG A 478 2.93 25.69 28.28
CA ARG A 478 3.87 25.32 29.34
C ARG A 478 4.66 26.52 29.87
N LYS A 479 3.97 27.63 30.18
CA LYS A 479 4.53 28.70 31.01
C LYS A 479 3.74 28.78 32.29
#